data_a7752abbb8d1b2908d325f02772ba00d
#
_entry.id   a7752abbb8d1b2908d325f02772ba00d
#
_cell.length_a   1.000
_cell.length_b   1.000
_cell.length_c   1.000
_cell.angle_alpha   90.00
_cell.angle_beta   90.00
_cell.angle_gamma   90.00
#
_symmetry.space_group_name_H-M   'P 1'
#
loop_
_entity.id
_entity.type
_entity.pdbx_description
1 polymer ?
#
loop_
_entity_poly.entity_id
_entity_poly.type
_entity_poly.pdbx_seq_one_letter_code
_entity_poly.pdbx_strand_id
1 'polypeptide(L)'
;MGRFADMDRVLARRLRELNKPGRLELARETLESLGNQFDADVCGLLINALDGVGDPELKALPDTANGWWMQTQLLSGNLASAWQRFHSFGVRRDPVDLVAWSRALWSDGAHEEAAQKLRQALWQEPGPAVFARAEKLVLELSRAVKGNLREVKIAVMGSSTTGFLTPILKALCFRDRIGVEVYEAPYDSIVQEIRAADSGLARFQPDIVLLVGHWRDLGLEAITADESIWIGNFVEERKSDWKRLSDAFHCHVIQPAFDYPPEEPYGYLSGVLPGGRTRIIDLVNLRLREAAGTNVSILDMGLIQREVGLKRWDDPVAWARYRQYPAMEALPELAGAYLAHVGAALGLSRKLLITDLDNTLWSGVIGEDGVDGIRVGPDTHEGEAHLSLQRYLLDLKRRGILLAVCSKNNPEDARLPFQKHPNMALRLEDFAAFRANWDDKATNLRAIAHELSLGLDSFVFLDDNPLEREWVRSQLPEVAVVEL
;
A
#
# COMPACT_ATOMS: atom_id res chain seq x y z
N MET A 1 -11.48 -26.45 -11.21
CA MET A 1 -11.36 -25.14 -11.92
C MET A 1 -11.90 -25.14 -13.35
N GLY A 2 -11.72 -26.16 -14.18
CA GLY A 2 -12.17 -26.14 -15.57
C GLY A 2 -13.70 -26.13 -15.82
N ARG A 3 -14.53 -26.71 -14.95
CA ARG A 3 -15.97 -26.77 -15.14
C ARG A 3 -16.72 -25.44 -14.95
N PHE A 4 -16.22 -24.54 -14.14
CA PHE A 4 -16.83 -23.22 -13.90
C PHE A 4 -16.56 -22.24 -15.03
N ALA A 5 -15.34 -22.23 -15.59
CA ALA A 5 -15.00 -21.38 -16.74
C ALA A 5 -15.81 -21.68 -18.00
N ASP A 6 -16.22 -22.97 -18.20
CA ASP A 6 -17.06 -23.36 -19.33
C ASP A 6 -18.54 -23.00 -19.10
N MET A 7 -19.02 -23.06 -17.86
CA MET A 7 -20.38 -22.64 -17.51
C MET A 7 -20.55 -21.13 -17.67
N ASP A 8 -19.57 -20.35 -17.31
CA ASP A 8 -19.55 -18.88 -17.47
C ASP A 8 -19.57 -18.48 -18.94
N ARG A 9 -18.82 -19.18 -19.80
CA ARG A 9 -18.83 -18.95 -21.25
C ARG A 9 -20.16 -19.28 -21.89
N VAL A 10 -20.82 -20.35 -21.45
CA VAL A 10 -22.14 -20.76 -21.95
C VAL A 10 -23.22 -19.79 -21.52
N LEU A 11 -23.15 -19.30 -20.25
CA LEU A 11 -24.05 -18.27 -19.72
C LEU A 11 -23.86 -16.94 -20.44
N ALA A 12 -22.62 -16.49 -20.59
CA ALA A 12 -22.25 -15.30 -21.34
C ALA A 12 -22.72 -15.35 -22.81
N ARG A 13 -22.65 -16.50 -23.44
CA ARG A 13 -23.18 -16.71 -24.80
C ARG A 13 -24.70 -16.66 -24.85
N ARG A 14 -25.40 -17.29 -23.93
CA ARG A 14 -26.85 -17.21 -23.80
C ARG A 14 -27.35 -15.80 -23.51
N LEU A 15 -26.70 -15.10 -22.65
CA LEU A 15 -27.05 -13.70 -22.31
C LEU A 15 -26.84 -12.72 -23.48
N ARG A 16 -25.86 -12.96 -24.35
CA ARG A 16 -25.69 -12.20 -25.62
C ARG A 16 -26.80 -12.45 -26.62
N GLU A 17 -27.41 -13.62 -26.58
CA GLU A 17 -28.52 -14.03 -27.48
C GLU A 17 -29.89 -13.51 -26.99
N LEU A 18 -29.99 -13.04 -25.74
CA LEU A 18 -31.22 -12.61 -25.09
C LEU A 18 -31.63 -11.16 -25.40
N ASN A 19 -31.51 -10.67 -26.60
CA ASN A 19 -31.87 -9.26 -26.96
C ASN A 19 -33.39 -9.06 -27.22
N LYS A 20 -34.34 -9.60 -26.38
CA LYS A 20 -35.80 -9.51 -26.58
C LYS A 20 -36.59 -9.29 -25.27
N PRO A 21 -37.87 -8.82 -25.31
CA PRO A 21 -38.70 -8.63 -24.12
C PRO A 21 -38.91 -9.94 -23.34
N GLY A 22 -38.92 -9.86 -22.02
CA GLY A 22 -39.02 -11.02 -21.10
C GLY A 22 -37.74 -11.40 -20.37
N ARG A 23 -36.68 -10.62 -20.53
CA ARG A 23 -35.33 -10.87 -20.02
C ARG A 23 -35.15 -10.62 -18.53
N LEU A 24 -35.94 -9.73 -17.98
CA LEU A 24 -35.87 -9.32 -16.59
C LEU A 24 -36.13 -10.50 -15.64
N GLU A 25 -37.14 -11.29 -15.95
CA GLU A 25 -37.49 -12.51 -15.18
C GLU A 25 -36.35 -13.54 -15.24
N LEU A 26 -35.82 -13.79 -16.42
CA LEU A 26 -34.72 -14.73 -16.61
C LEU A 26 -33.39 -14.23 -15.97
N ALA A 27 -33.14 -12.94 -15.99
CA ALA A 27 -32.00 -12.35 -15.31
C ALA A 27 -32.16 -12.45 -13.79
N ARG A 28 -33.35 -12.20 -13.24
CA ARG A 28 -33.67 -12.41 -11.82
C ARG A 28 -33.49 -13.86 -11.40
N GLU A 29 -34.14 -14.78 -12.12
CA GLU A 29 -34.03 -16.23 -11.83
C GLU A 29 -32.58 -16.71 -11.88
N THR A 30 -31.78 -16.16 -12.81
CA THR A 30 -30.38 -16.50 -12.95
C THR A 30 -29.56 -15.89 -11.79
N LEU A 31 -29.84 -14.65 -11.40
CA LEU A 31 -29.22 -13.99 -10.25
C LEU A 31 -29.56 -14.70 -8.92
N GLU A 32 -30.81 -15.09 -8.73
CA GLU A 32 -31.26 -15.84 -7.56
C GLU A 32 -30.66 -17.26 -7.48
N SER A 33 -30.51 -17.95 -8.63
CA SER A 33 -29.94 -19.29 -8.68
C SER A 33 -28.45 -19.38 -8.46
N LEU A 34 -27.70 -18.30 -8.76
CA LEU A 34 -26.24 -18.27 -8.66
C LEU A 34 -25.72 -17.79 -7.29
N GLY A 35 -26.54 -17.09 -6.48
CA GLY A 35 -26.18 -16.64 -5.13
C GLY A 35 -24.86 -15.85 -5.09
N ASN A 36 -23.96 -16.13 -4.14
CA ASN A 36 -22.67 -15.46 -3.96
C ASN A 36 -21.52 -15.98 -4.84
N GLN A 37 -21.80 -16.78 -5.87
CA GLN A 37 -20.80 -17.44 -6.72
C GLN A 37 -20.62 -16.76 -8.09
N PHE A 38 -20.75 -15.44 -8.16
CA PHE A 38 -20.64 -14.70 -9.41
C PHE A 38 -19.20 -14.41 -9.82
N ASP A 39 -18.91 -14.71 -11.09
CA ASP A 39 -17.80 -14.11 -11.81
C ASP A 39 -18.22 -12.72 -12.37
N ALA A 40 -17.27 -11.82 -12.36
CA ALA A 40 -17.31 -10.46 -12.84
C ALA A 40 -17.97 -10.30 -14.22
N ASP A 41 -17.55 -11.10 -15.16
CA ASP A 41 -17.98 -11.03 -16.55
C ASP A 41 -19.46 -11.39 -16.72
N VAL A 42 -19.98 -12.29 -15.90
CA VAL A 42 -21.38 -12.74 -15.93
C VAL A 42 -22.32 -11.67 -15.41
N CYS A 43 -21.95 -11.00 -14.32
CA CYS A 43 -22.74 -9.89 -13.77
C CYS A 43 -22.76 -8.71 -14.73
N GLY A 44 -21.63 -8.35 -15.34
CA GLY A 44 -21.54 -7.29 -16.35
C GLY A 44 -22.46 -7.54 -17.54
N LEU A 45 -22.54 -8.80 -18.01
CA LEU A 45 -23.42 -9.20 -19.12
C LEU A 45 -24.90 -9.20 -18.73
N LEU A 46 -25.25 -9.64 -17.51
CA LEU A 46 -26.61 -9.58 -16.98
C LEU A 46 -27.10 -8.14 -16.84
N ILE A 47 -26.23 -7.25 -16.38
CA ILE A 47 -26.56 -5.83 -16.17
C ILE A 47 -26.69 -5.09 -17.51
N ASN A 48 -25.87 -5.41 -18.52
CA ASN A 48 -26.07 -4.92 -19.89
C ASN A 48 -27.40 -5.38 -20.50
N ALA A 49 -27.85 -6.59 -20.19
CA ALA A 49 -29.14 -7.10 -20.60
C ALA A 49 -30.32 -6.37 -19.91
N LEU A 50 -30.08 -5.72 -18.79
CA LEU A 50 -31.02 -4.93 -18.00
C LEU A 50 -30.95 -3.41 -18.33
N ASP A 51 -30.08 -3.01 -19.23
CA ASP A 51 -30.00 -1.61 -19.67
C ASP A 51 -31.33 -1.19 -20.33
N GLY A 52 -31.90 -0.08 -19.82
CA GLY A 52 -33.24 0.35 -20.20
C GLY A 52 -34.37 -0.04 -19.24
N VAL A 53 -34.05 -0.77 -18.15
CA VAL A 53 -35.00 -1.09 -17.08
C VAL A 53 -35.06 0.07 -16.06
N GLY A 54 -36.28 0.37 -15.60
CA GLY A 54 -36.51 1.49 -14.67
C GLY A 54 -35.85 1.32 -13.31
N ASP A 55 -35.45 2.43 -12.68
CA ASP A 55 -34.79 2.51 -11.37
C ASP A 55 -35.40 1.67 -10.23
N PRO A 56 -36.77 1.54 -10.08
CA PRO A 56 -37.36 0.72 -9.03
C PRO A 56 -37.03 -0.77 -9.15
N GLU A 57 -36.90 -1.28 -10.38
CA GLU A 57 -36.62 -2.69 -10.64
C GLU A 57 -35.16 -3.04 -10.42
N LEU A 58 -34.26 -2.11 -10.74
CA LEU A 58 -32.83 -2.25 -10.45
C LEU A 58 -32.53 -2.22 -8.93
N LYS A 59 -33.33 -1.51 -8.11
CA LYS A 59 -33.21 -1.51 -6.64
C LYS A 59 -33.49 -2.89 -6.00
N ALA A 60 -34.16 -3.76 -6.68
CA ALA A 60 -34.43 -5.12 -6.22
C ALA A 60 -33.28 -6.11 -6.50
N LEU A 61 -32.21 -5.70 -7.21
CA LEU A 61 -31.05 -6.56 -7.46
C LEU A 61 -30.23 -6.75 -6.19
N PRO A 62 -29.61 -7.93 -6.00
CA PRO A 62 -28.70 -8.18 -4.87
C PRO A 62 -27.54 -7.17 -4.85
N ASP A 63 -27.10 -6.79 -3.65
CA ASP A 63 -26.00 -5.83 -3.45
C ASP A 63 -24.71 -6.20 -4.18
N THR A 64 -24.47 -7.49 -4.39
CA THR A 64 -23.32 -8.02 -5.14
C THR A 64 -23.29 -7.62 -6.61
N ALA A 65 -24.45 -7.29 -7.20
CA ALA A 65 -24.55 -6.91 -8.62
C ALA A 65 -24.25 -5.42 -8.89
N ASN A 66 -24.22 -4.58 -7.86
CA ASN A 66 -24.10 -3.12 -8.04
C ASN A 66 -22.74 -2.68 -8.60
N GLY A 67 -21.64 -3.25 -8.10
CA GLY A 67 -20.30 -2.93 -8.60
C GLY A 67 -20.14 -3.32 -10.08
N TRP A 68 -20.68 -4.45 -10.46
CA TRP A 68 -20.66 -4.96 -11.84
C TRP A 68 -21.56 -4.15 -12.78
N TRP A 69 -22.73 -3.76 -12.32
CA TRP A 69 -23.60 -2.87 -13.06
C TRP A 69 -22.89 -1.55 -13.39
N MET A 70 -22.24 -0.94 -12.40
CA MET A 70 -21.52 0.29 -12.58
C MET A 70 -20.36 0.15 -13.57
N GLN A 71 -19.57 -0.93 -13.46
CA GLN A 71 -18.47 -1.20 -14.40
C GLN A 71 -19.00 -1.35 -15.84
N THR A 72 -20.16 -1.97 -16.00
CA THR A 72 -20.80 -2.18 -17.30
C THR A 72 -21.34 -0.88 -17.89
N GLN A 73 -21.98 -0.02 -17.07
CA GLN A 73 -22.44 1.30 -17.50
C GLN A 73 -21.27 2.19 -17.94
N LEU A 74 -20.13 2.07 -17.25
CA LEU A 74 -18.88 2.76 -17.65
C LEU A 74 -18.36 2.28 -19.00
N LEU A 75 -18.40 0.96 -19.24
CA LEU A 75 -17.99 0.36 -20.52
C LEU A 75 -18.94 0.72 -21.66
N SER A 76 -20.23 0.91 -21.38
CA SER A 76 -21.24 1.34 -22.36
C SER A 76 -21.27 2.85 -22.62
N GLY A 77 -20.48 3.62 -21.85
CA GLY A 77 -20.42 5.09 -21.98
C GLY A 77 -21.57 5.85 -21.27
N ASN A 78 -22.41 5.17 -20.50
CA ASN A 78 -23.52 5.80 -19.76
C ASN A 78 -23.09 6.23 -18.35
N LEU A 79 -22.19 7.21 -18.30
CA LEU A 79 -21.50 7.66 -17.08
C LEU A 79 -22.43 8.32 -16.06
N ALA A 80 -23.39 9.11 -16.52
CA ALA A 80 -24.34 9.80 -15.64
C ALA A 80 -25.22 8.81 -14.87
N SER A 81 -25.73 7.78 -15.53
CA SER A 81 -26.54 6.75 -14.89
C SER A 81 -25.74 5.90 -13.92
N ALA A 82 -24.48 5.55 -14.26
CA ALA A 82 -23.57 4.84 -13.38
C ALA A 82 -23.31 5.64 -12.10
N TRP A 83 -23.08 6.94 -12.23
CA TRP A 83 -22.83 7.87 -11.14
C TRP A 83 -24.03 8.01 -10.19
N GLN A 84 -25.22 8.27 -10.74
CA GLN A 84 -26.45 8.38 -9.95
C GLN A 84 -26.76 7.10 -9.19
N ARG A 85 -26.52 5.96 -9.81
CA ARG A 85 -26.78 4.66 -9.21
C ARG A 85 -25.82 4.37 -8.06
N PHE A 86 -24.54 4.65 -8.24
CA PHE A 86 -23.53 4.46 -7.21
C PHE A 86 -23.86 5.25 -5.93
N HIS A 87 -24.30 6.49 -6.08
CA HIS A 87 -24.74 7.29 -4.95
C HIS A 87 -26.00 6.76 -4.25
N SER A 88 -26.88 6.05 -4.96
CA SER A 88 -28.16 5.58 -4.41
C SER A 88 -28.08 4.29 -3.58
N PHE A 89 -27.02 3.48 -3.74
CA PHE A 89 -26.91 2.15 -3.09
C PHE A 89 -25.97 2.07 -1.90
N GLY A 90 -25.36 3.15 -1.50
CA GLY A 90 -24.28 3.12 -0.52
C GLY A 90 -22.99 2.58 -1.13
N VAL A 91 -21.89 3.21 -0.80
CA VAL A 91 -20.58 2.92 -1.39
C VAL A 91 -20.08 1.57 -0.92
N ARG A 92 -19.99 0.59 -1.80
CA ARG A 92 -19.05 -0.51 -1.62
C ARG A 92 -17.63 0.05 -1.69
N ARG A 93 -16.81 -0.37 -0.73
CA ARG A 93 -15.45 0.15 -0.57
C ARG A 93 -14.41 -0.78 -1.18
N ASP A 94 -14.82 -1.69 -2.05
CA ASP A 94 -13.91 -2.55 -2.78
C ASP A 94 -12.98 -1.71 -3.65
N PRO A 95 -11.66 -1.95 -3.64
CA PRO A 95 -10.70 -1.22 -4.45
C PRO A 95 -11.04 -1.20 -5.95
N VAL A 96 -11.63 -2.29 -6.47
CA VAL A 96 -12.06 -2.38 -7.88
C VAL A 96 -13.18 -1.39 -8.18
N ASP A 97 -14.17 -1.30 -7.30
CA ASP A 97 -15.31 -0.38 -7.46
C ASP A 97 -14.85 1.08 -7.36
N LEU A 98 -13.92 1.39 -6.45
CA LEU A 98 -13.35 2.72 -6.32
C LEU A 98 -12.53 3.14 -7.54
N VAL A 99 -11.78 2.22 -8.17
CA VAL A 99 -11.08 2.49 -9.43
C VAL A 99 -12.08 2.76 -10.56
N ALA A 100 -13.17 1.99 -10.63
CA ALA A 100 -14.23 2.21 -11.61
C ALA A 100 -14.92 3.56 -11.40
N TRP A 101 -15.22 3.92 -10.16
CA TRP A 101 -15.78 5.23 -9.81
C TRP A 101 -14.85 6.38 -10.18
N SER A 102 -13.57 6.27 -9.82
CA SER A 102 -12.57 7.25 -10.21
C SER A 102 -12.52 7.47 -11.73
N ARG A 103 -12.64 6.39 -12.51
CA ARG A 103 -12.67 6.47 -13.97
C ARG A 103 -13.90 7.20 -14.49
N ALA A 104 -15.08 6.99 -13.87
CA ALA A 104 -16.30 7.73 -14.19
C ALA A 104 -16.11 9.22 -13.96
N LEU A 105 -15.63 9.59 -12.77
CA LEU A 105 -15.35 11.00 -12.42
C LEU A 105 -14.34 11.65 -13.35
N TRP A 106 -13.30 10.92 -13.73
CA TRP A 106 -12.33 11.37 -14.72
C TRP A 106 -13.00 11.74 -16.05
N SER A 107 -13.89 10.85 -16.54
CA SER A 107 -14.59 11.07 -17.79
C SER A 107 -15.58 12.24 -17.74
N ASP A 108 -16.12 12.54 -16.55
CA ASP A 108 -17.01 13.69 -16.31
C ASP A 108 -16.25 15.00 -16.06
N GLY A 109 -14.90 14.97 -16.09
CA GLY A 109 -14.05 16.14 -15.85
C GLY A 109 -13.84 16.49 -14.38
N ALA A 110 -14.35 15.71 -13.42
CA ALA A 110 -14.21 15.92 -11.99
C ALA A 110 -12.85 15.32 -11.48
N HIS A 111 -11.74 15.89 -11.94
CA HIS A 111 -10.41 15.31 -11.81
C HIS A 111 -9.94 15.19 -10.37
N GLU A 112 -10.24 16.16 -9.50
CA GLU A 112 -9.83 16.10 -8.07
C GLU A 112 -10.58 15.02 -7.31
N GLU A 113 -11.89 14.89 -7.55
CA GLU A 113 -12.70 13.84 -6.95
C GLU A 113 -12.28 12.45 -7.46
N ALA A 114 -11.99 12.34 -8.76
CA ALA A 114 -11.44 11.14 -9.36
C ALA A 114 -10.13 10.74 -8.69
N ALA A 115 -9.21 11.69 -8.50
CA ALA A 115 -7.94 11.46 -7.82
C ALA A 115 -8.14 11.00 -6.36
N GLN A 116 -9.10 11.59 -5.65
CA GLN A 116 -9.43 11.20 -4.28
C GLN A 116 -9.93 9.75 -4.21
N LYS A 117 -10.83 9.34 -5.11
CA LYS A 117 -11.36 7.97 -5.15
C LYS A 117 -10.29 6.96 -5.52
N LEU A 118 -9.41 7.30 -6.46
CA LEU A 118 -8.29 6.43 -6.80
C LEU A 118 -7.32 6.25 -5.63
N ARG A 119 -6.97 7.32 -4.92
CA ARG A 119 -6.14 7.25 -3.71
C ARG A 119 -6.81 6.38 -2.64
N GLN A 120 -8.11 6.53 -2.44
CA GLN A 120 -8.86 5.68 -1.50
C GLN A 120 -8.79 4.20 -1.86
N ALA A 121 -8.86 3.84 -3.15
CA ALA A 121 -8.67 2.46 -3.61
C ALA A 121 -7.26 1.94 -3.30
N LEU A 122 -6.25 2.77 -3.55
CA LEU A 122 -4.83 2.40 -3.37
C LEU A 122 -4.41 2.32 -1.89
N TRP A 123 -5.14 2.97 -0.97
CA TRP A 123 -4.92 2.86 0.48
C TRP A 123 -5.41 1.55 1.09
N GLN A 124 -6.22 0.77 0.37
CA GLN A 124 -6.71 -0.54 0.83
C GLN A 124 -5.74 -1.69 0.50
N GLU A 125 -4.48 -1.39 0.21
CA GLU A 125 -3.43 -2.36 -0.11
C GLU A 125 -3.87 -3.40 -1.16
N PRO A 126 -4.32 -2.94 -2.32
CA PRO A 126 -4.90 -3.82 -3.32
C PRO A 126 -3.86 -4.75 -3.93
N GLY A 127 -4.30 -5.95 -4.34
CA GLY A 127 -3.44 -6.87 -5.08
C GLY A 127 -3.04 -6.37 -6.48
N PRO A 128 -2.08 -7.05 -7.14
CA PRO A 128 -1.49 -6.62 -8.42
C PRO A 128 -2.51 -6.32 -9.53
N ALA A 129 -3.63 -7.03 -9.55
CA ALA A 129 -4.69 -6.84 -10.56
C ALA A 129 -5.34 -5.45 -10.51
N VAL A 130 -5.48 -4.86 -9.32
CA VAL A 130 -6.03 -3.52 -9.16
C VAL A 130 -5.04 -2.46 -9.64
N PHE A 131 -3.76 -2.62 -9.35
CA PHE A 131 -2.71 -1.74 -9.86
C PHE A 131 -2.68 -1.73 -11.39
N ALA A 132 -2.78 -2.90 -12.04
CA ALA A 132 -2.86 -3.00 -13.49
C ALA A 132 -4.08 -2.27 -14.08
N ARG A 133 -5.23 -2.34 -13.41
CA ARG A 133 -6.44 -1.59 -13.81
C ARG A 133 -6.32 -0.10 -13.60
N ALA A 134 -5.58 0.33 -12.59
CA ALA A 134 -5.37 1.73 -12.23
C ALA A 134 -4.30 2.43 -13.06
N GLU A 135 -3.37 1.71 -13.68
CA GLU A 135 -2.14 2.24 -14.31
C GLU A 135 -2.40 3.44 -15.23
N LYS A 136 -3.28 3.27 -16.23
CA LYS A 136 -3.62 4.34 -17.18
C LYS A 136 -4.24 5.54 -16.47
N LEU A 137 -5.14 5.29 -15.53
CA LEU A 137 -5.84 6.34 -14.79
C LEU A 137 -4.88 7.11 -13.87
N VAL A 138 -3.93 6.43 -13.23
CA VAL A 138 -2.84 7.06 -12.46
C VAL A 138 -2.06 8.04 -13.33
N LEU A 139 -1.69 7.63 -14.54
CA LEU A 139 -0.93 8.48 -15.47
C LEU A 139 -1.72 9.73 -15.89
N GLU A 140 -3.00 9.57 -16.22
CA GLU A 140 -3.88 10.64 -16.65
C GLU A 140 -4.16 11.62 -15.50
N LEU A 141 -4.52 11.12 -14.33
CA LEU A 141 -4.79 11.93 -13.14
C LEU A 141 -3.54 12.64 -12.61
N SER A 142 -2.38 11.99 -12.61
CA SER A 142 -1.13 12.65 -12.20
C SER A 142 -0.83 13.90 -13.03
N ARG A 143 -1.18 13.89 -14.32
CA ARG A 143 -1.03 15.06 -15.20
C ARG A 143 -2.08 16.14 -14.91
N ALA A 144 -3.34 15.73 -14.67
CA ALA A 144 -4.45 16.67 -14.46
C ALA A 144 -4.34 17.41 -13.12
N VAL A 145 -3.91 16.73 -12.05
CA VAL A 145 -3.79 17.29 -10.68
C VAL A 145 -2.35 17.65 -10.31
N LYS A 146 -1.48 17.85 -11.29
CA LYS A 146 -0.03 18.07 -11.10
C LYS A 146 0.29 19.16 -10.08
N GLY A 147 -0.46 20.25 -10.06
CA GLY A 147 -0.25 21.37 -9.12
C GLY A 147 -0.42 21.00 -7.63
N ASN A 148 -1.05 19.85 -7.33
CA ASN A 148 -1.32 19.36 -6.00
C ASN A 148 -0.38 18.19 -5.60
N LEU A 149 0.65 17.90 -6.42
CA LEU A 149 1.62 16.84 -6.19
C LEU A 149 3.00 17.42 -5.93
N ARG A 150 3.76 16.76 -5.05
CA ARG A 150 5.18 17.02 -4.90
C ARG A 150 5.96 16.30 -5.99
N GLU A 151 6.50 17.05 -6.93
CA GLU A 151 7.23 16.50 -8.06
C GLU A 151 8.61 15.96 -7.67
N VAL A 152 8.98 14.80 -8.21
CA VAL A 152 10.28 14.15 -8.02
C VAL A 152 10.66 13.34 -9.26
N LYS A 153 11.94 13.33 -9.59
CA LYS A 153 12.53 12.51 -10.65
C LYS A 153 13.17 11.26 -10.05
N ILE A 154 12.66 10.10 -10.40
CA ILE A 154 13.15 8.82 -9.89
C ILE A 154 13.76 8.00 -11.03
N ALA A 155 15.01 7.59 -10.89
CA ALA A 155 15.60 6.59 -11.76
C ALA A 155 15.47 5.20 -11.12
N VAL A 156 14.96 4.23 -11.88
CA VAL A 156 14.85 2.82 -11.48
C VAL A 156 15.85 2.02 -12.29
N MET A 157 16.80 1.41 -11.63
CA MET A 157 17.87 0.61 -12.26
C MET A 157 17.93 -0.77 -11.62
N GLY A 158 17.80 -1.82 -12.41
CA GLY A 158 17.72 -3.19 -11.89
C GLY A 158 18.49 -4.22 -12.71
N SER A 159 18.86 -5.29 -12.06
CA SER A 159 19.40 -6.53 -12.61
C SER A 159 18.30 -7.56 -12.94
N SER A 160 17.04 -7.22 -12.62
CA SER A 160 15.82 -7.94 -12.97
C SER A 160 14.89 -7.04 -13.79
N THR A 161 13.80 -7.60 -14.30
CA THR A 161 12.79 -6.82 -15.04
C THR A 161 12.04 -5.90 -14.07
N THR A 162 12.17 -4.59 -14.28
CA THR A 162 11.55 -3.54 -13.44
C THR A 162 10.19 -3.06 -13.97
N GLY A 163 9.85 -3.42 -15.22
CA GLY A 163 8.65 -2.95 -15.91
C GLY A 163 7.32 -3.27 -15.21
N PHE A 164 7.28 -4.26 -14.32
CA PHE A 164 6.09 -4.56 -13.51
C PHE A 164 6.11 -3.84 -12.16
N LEU A 165 7.27 -3.49 -11.63
CA LEU A 165 7.44 -2.73 -10.39
C LEU A 165 7.10 -1.25 -10.60
N THR A 166 7.57 -0.67 -11.68
CA THR A 166 7.44 0.77 -11.99
C THR A 166 5.98 1.27 -11.98
N PRO A 167 5.00 0.60 -12.61
CA PRO A 167 3.59 1.03 -12.55
C PRO A 167 3.02 1.03 -11.14
N ILE A 168 3.37 0.02 -10.32
CA ILE A 168 2.92 -0.07 -8.92
C ILE A 168 3.55 1.07 -8.12
N LEU A 169 4.83 1.32 -8.27
CA LEU A 169 5.52 2.43 -7.61
C LEU A 169 4.88 3.78 -7.97
N LYS A 170 4.58 4.03 -9.25
CA LYS A 170 3.88 5.24 -9.71
C LYS A 170 2.52 5.39 -9.05
N ALA A 171 1.74 4.30 -8.95
CA ALA A 171 0.44 4.31 -8.32
C ALA A 171 0.54 4.63 -6.82
N LEU A 172 1.50 4.03 -6.12
CA LEU A 172 1.74 4.29 -4.70
C LEU A 172 2.28 5.71 -4.45
N CYS A 173 3.14 6.24 -5.33
CA CYS A 173 3.55 7.65 -5.28
C CYS A 173 2.33 8.57 -5.44
N PHE A 174 1.46 8.30 -6.41
CA PHE A 174 0.23 9.07 -6.61
C PHE A 174 -0.70 9.00 -5.39
N ARG A 175 -0.81 7.84 -4.74
CA ARG A 175 -1.54 7.66 -3.49
C ARG A 175 -1.05 8.66 -2.43
N ASP A 176 0.25 8.81 -2.29
CA ASP A 176 0.89 9.66 -1.28
C ASP A 176 1.15 11.10 -1.78
N ARG A 177 0.44 11.52 -2.85
CA ARG A 177 0.52 12.87 -3.44
C ARG A 177 1.92 13.23 -3.96
N ILE A 178 2.69 12.23 -4.38
CA ILE A 178 3.98 12.42 -5.03
C ILE A 178 3.77 12.30 -6.54
N GLY A 179 4.09 13.38 -7.27
CA GLY A 179 4.16 13.40 -8.74
C GLY A 179 5.52 12.87 -9.16
N VAL A 180 5.55 11.74 -9.87
CA VAL A 180 6.80 11.10 -10.20
C VAL A 180 7.04 11.06 -11.72
N GLU A 181 8.20 11.58 -12.14
CA GLU A 181 8.79 11.29 -13.44
C GLU A 181 9.77 10.14 -13.27
N VAL A 182 9.62 9.07 -14.05
CA VAL A 182 10.45 7.87 -13.89
C VAL A 182 11.29 7.63 -15.14
N TYR A 183 12.59 7.53 -14.94
CA TYR A 183 13.52 6.92 -15.89
C TYR A 183 13.72 5.45 -15.50
N GLU A 184 13.39 4.54 -16.38
CA GLU A 184 13.63 3.12 -16.22
C GLU A 184 14.85 2.75 -17.09
N ALA A 185 15.93 2.35 -16.42
CA ALA A 185 17.15 1.98 -17.11
C ALA A 185 16.99 0.66 -17.89
N PRO A 186 17.73 0.44 -18.98
CA PRO A 186 17.76 -0.83 -19.64
C PRO A 186 18.12 -1.98 -18.69
N TYR A 187 17.60 -3.18 -18.96
CA TYR A 187 17.88 -4.37 -18.17
C TYR A 187 19.38 -4.57 -17.96
N ASP A 188 19.79 -4.84 -16.72
CA ASP A 188 21.17 -5.14 -16.30
C ASP A 188 22.23 -4.11 -16.72
N SER A 189 21.85 -2.83 -16.81
CA SER A 189 22.74 -1.74 -17.26
C SER A 189 23.24 -0.82 -16.16
N ILE A 190 23.08 -1.20 -14.88
CA ILE A 190 23.41 -0.33 -13.72
C ILE A 190 24.80 0.27 -13.82
N VAL A 191 25.80 -0.55 -14.08
CA VAL A 191 27.22 -0.11 -14.17
C VAL A 191 27.45 0.84 -15.33
N GLN A 192 26.84 0.57 -16.49
CA GLN A 192 26.94 1.40 -17.69
C GLN A 192 26.27 2.76 -17.45
N GLU A 193 25.06 2.75 -16.86
CA GLU A 193 24.32 3.98 -16.57
C GLU A 193 25.07 4.89 -15.57
N ILE A 194 25.73 4.32 -14.57
CA ILE A 194 26.50 5.08 -13.60
C ILE A 194 27.81 5.62 -14.17
N ARG A 195 28.45 4.89 -15.11
CA ARG A 195 29.81 5.22 -15.57
C ARG A 195 29.86 6.02 -16.85
N ALA A 196 28.86 5.93 -17.74
CA ALA A 196 28.84 6.65 -18.99
C ALA A 196 28.36 8.10 -18.83
N ALA A 197 29.16 9.05 -19.27
CA ALA A 197 28.84 10.48 -19.13
C ALA A 197 27.62 10.92 -19.96
N ASP A 198 27.27 10.17 -20.99
CA ASP A 198 26.13 10.41 -21.90
C ASP A 198 25.02 9.37 -21.75
N SER A 199 24.95 8.67 -20.61
CA SER A 199 23.92 7.68 -20.31
C SER A 199 22.52 8.30 -20.28
N GLY A 200 21.48 7.43 -20.29
CA GLY A 200 20.10 7.84 -20.08
C GLY A 200 19.92 8.48 -18.71
N LEU A 201 20.56 7.91 -17.68
CA LEU A 201 20.60 8.45 -16.33
C LEU A 201 21.21 9.87 -16.30
N ALA A 202 22.33 10.09 -17.00
CA ALA A 202 22.98 11.39 -17.05
C ALA A 202 22.10 12.47 -17.71
N ARG A 203 21.35 12.11 -18.76
CA ARG A 203 20.38 13.01 -19.39
C ARG A 203 19.16 13.27 -18.54
N PHE A 204 18.71 12.29 -17.76
CA PHE A 204 17.51 12.37 -16.95
C PHE A 204 17.68 13.24 -15.70
N GLN A 205 18.87 13.27 -15.08
CA GLN A 205 19.17 14.03 -13.87
C GLN A 205 18.20 13.70 -12.72
N PRO A 206 18.29 12.51 -12.10
CA PRO A 206 17.37 12.08 -11.04
C PRO A 206 17.59 12.80 -9.72
N ASP A 207 16.50 13.00 -8.96
CA ASP A 207 16.55 13.40 -7.54
C ASP A 207 16.79 12.16 -6.64
N ILE A 208 16.25 11.00 -7.05
CA ILE A 208 16.36 9.74 -6.32
C ILE A 208 16.71 8.61 -7.31
N VAL A 209 17.64 7.76 -6.90
CA VAL A 209 18.02 6.54 -7.63
C VAL A 209 17.58 5.33 -6.83
N LEU A 210 16.71 4.50 -7.39
CA LEU A 210 16.33 3.19 -6.85
C LEU A 210 17.17 2.11 -7.52
N LEU A 211 18.02 1.45 -6.75
CA LEU A 211 18.69 0.24 -7.19
C LEU A 211 17.78 -0.95 -6.86
N VAL A 212 17.41 -1.75 -7.85
CA VAL A 212 16.59 -2.94 -7.70
C VAL A 212 17.49 -4.15 -7.87
N GLY A 213 17.88 -4.76 -6.76
CA GLY A 213 18.82 -5.87 -6.73
C GLY A 213 18.30 -7.04 -5.90
N HIS A 214 18.96 -8.19 -6.00
CA HIS A 214 18.59 -9.42 -5.30
C HIS A 214 19.82 -10.30 -5.08
N TRP A 215 19.71 -11.37 -4.30
CA TRP A 215 20.83 -12.25 -3.94
C TRP A 215 21.64 -12.79 -5.14
N ARG A 216 21.00 -12.95 -6.31
CA ARG A 216 21.70 -13.46 -7.51
C ARG A 216 22.76 -12.48 -8.05
N ASP A 217 22.61 -11.18 -7.75
CA ASP A 217 23.56 -10.14 -8.19
C ASP A 217 24.91 -10.27 -7.50
N LEU A 218 24.95 -10.96 -6.40
CA LEU A 218 26.20 -11.25 -5.69
C LEU A 218 27.06 -12.28 -6.42
N GLY A 219 26.49 -13.06 -7.35
CA GLY A 219 27.22 -14.08 -8.09
C GLY A 219 27.90 -15.14 -7.21
N LEU A 220 27.35 -15.39 -6.01
CA LEU A 220 27.94 -16.29 -5.02
C LEU A 220 27.77 -17.77 -5.40
N GLU A 221 28.84 -18.51 -5.30
CA GLU A 221 28.79 -19.98 -5.21
C GLU A 221 28.21 -20.41 -3.86
N ALA A 222 27.96 -21.73 -3.68
CA ALA A 222 27.49 -22.23 -2.41
C ALA A 222 28.53 -22.04 -1.28
N ILE A 223 29.81 -22.13 -1.63
CA ILE A 223 30.97 -21.73 -0.79
C ILE A 223 31.87 -20.83 -1.65
N THR A 224 32.12 -19.62 -1.21
CA THR A 224 33.00 -18.65 -1.84
C THR A 224 34.33 -18.59 -1.12
N ALA A 225 35.43 -18.69 -1.83
CA ALA A 225 36.78 -18.54 -1.28
C ALA A 225 37.05 -17.09 -0.86
N ASP A 226 37.98 -16.90 0.06
CA ASP A 226 38.50 -15.59 0.49
C ASP A 226 37.40 -14.60 0.89
N GLU A 227 36.42 -15.07 1.67
CA GLU A 227 35.22 -14.35 2.12
C GLU A 227 35.48 -12.87 2.44
N SER A 228 36.49 -12.58 3.26
CA SER A 228 36.78 -11.23 3.71
C SER A 228 37.22 -10.29 2.56
N ILE A 229 38.01 -10.82 1.63
CA ILE A 229 38.47 -10.07 0.45
C ILE A 229 37.31 -9.83 -0.48
N TRP A 230 36.49 -10.84 -0.73
CA TRP A 230 35.34 -10.75 -1.59
C TRP A 230 34.35 -9.67 -1.07
N ILE A 231 33.98 -9.76 0.22
CA ILE A 231 33.08 -8.79 0.87
C ILE A 231 33.65 -7.37 0.80
N GLY A 232 34.95 -7.22 1.14
CA GLY A 232 35.64 -5.92 1.10
C GLY A 232 35.55 -5.27 -0.30
N ASN A 233 35.90 -6.01 -1.32
CA ASN A 233 35.85 -5.52 -2.71
C ASN A 233 34.45 -5.14 -3.14
N PHE A 234 33.44 -5.97 -2.84
CA PHE A 234 32.05 -5.69 -3.18
C PHE A 234 31.55 -4.42 -2.52
N VAL A 235 31.80 -4.24 -1.24
CA VAL A 235 31.33 -3.06 -0.48
C VAL A 235 32.02 -1.79 -0.98
N GLU A 236 33.33 -1.83 -1.25
CA GLU A 236 34.07 -0.68 -1.80
C GLU A 236 33.58 -0.31 -3.22
N GLU A 237 33.23 -1.27 -4.05
CA GLU A 237 32.62 -0.99 -5.34
C GLU A 237 31.27 -0.27 -5.17
N ARG A 238 30.38 -0.74 -4.30
CA ARG A 238 29.10 -0.05 -4.02
C ARG A 238 29.30 1.36 -3.48
N LYS A 239 30.23 1.58 -2.56
CA LYS A 239 30.60 2.91 -2.08
C LYS A 239 31.07 3.84 -3.20
N SER A 240 31.86 3.31 -4.14
CA SER A 240 32.32 4.06 -5.31
C SER A 240 31.14 4.46 -6.21
N ASP A 241 30.19 3.55 -6.44
CA ASP A 241 29.00 3.82 -7.22
C ASP A 241 28.10 4.87 -6.54
N TRP A 242 27.84 4.75 -5.24
CA TRP A 242 27.08 5.75 -4.46
C TRP A 242 27.73 7.13 -4.54
N LYS A 243 29.05 7.19 -4.38
CA LYS A 243 29.80 8.44 -4.50
C LYS A 243 29.67 9.05 -5.89
N ARG A 244 29.79 8.26 -6.97
CA ARG A 244 29.61 8.76 -8.32
C ARG A 244 28.22 9.33 -8.58
N LEU A 245 27.18 8.64 -8.11
CA LEU A 245 25.79 9.08 -8.22
C LEU A 245 25.57 10.40 -7.45
N SER A 246 26.05 10.46 -6.22
CA SER A 246 25.93 11.66 -5.39
C SER A 246 26.69 12.85 -5.94
N ASP A 247 27.93 12.65 -6.41
CA ASP A 247 28.75 13.71 -6.98
C ASP A 247 28.18 14.24 -8.32
N ALA A 248 27.61 13.35 -9.15
CA ALA A 248 27.08 13.71 -10.46
C ALA A 248 25.69 14.35 -10.41
N PHE A 249 24.81 13.90 -9.52
CA PHE A 249 23.39 14.26 -9.54
C PHE A 249 22.89 14.89 -8.25
N HIS A 250 23.67 14.89 -7.18
CA HIS A 250 23.23 15.30 -5.81
C HIS A 250 21.98 14.56 -5.36
N CYS A 251 21.78 13.33 -5.84
CA CYS A 251 20.60 12.51 -5.61
C CYS A 251 20.72 11.70 -4.32
N HIS A 252 19.56 11.24 -3.83
CA HIS A 252 19.48 10.22 -2.80
C HIS A 252 19.46 8.81 -3.45
N VAL A 253 20.27 7.87 -2.92
CA VAL A 253 20.36 6.50 -3.43
C VAL A 253 19.66 5.56 -2.47
N ILE A 254 18.75 4.74 -2.99
CA ILE A 254 18.12 3.64 -2.24
C ILE A 254 18.75 2.34 -2.71
N GLN A 255 19.61 1.79 -1.85
CA GLN A 255 20.36 0.55 -2.07
C GLN A 255 19.67 -0.62 -1.37
N PRO A 256 19.31 -1.72 -2.07
CA PRO A 256 18.82 -2.90 -1.39
C PRO A 256 19.95 -3.61 -0.62
N ALA A 257 19.67 -3.99 0.61
CA ALA A 257 20.32 -5.11 1.26
C ALA A 257 19.71 -6.39 0.69
N PHE A 258 20.54 -7.38 0.44
CA PHE A 258 20.15 -8.56 -0.33
C PHE A 258 19.25 -9.51 0.48
N ASP A 259 18.30 -10.11 -0.19
CA ASP A 259 17.46 -11.20 0.29
C ASP A 259 18.19 -12.54 0.20
N TYR A 260 17.49 -13.64 0.53
CA TYR A 260 18.10 -14.97 0.60
C TYR A 260 17.57 -15.88 -0.50
N PRO A 261 18.41 -16.80 -1.00
CA PRO A 261 17.99 -17.80 -1.98
C PRO A 261 16.92 -18.73 -1.38
N PRO A 262 15.97 -19.21 -2.21
CA PRO A 262 14.93 -20.14 -1.76
C PRO A 262 15.50 -21.52 -1.41
N GLU A 263 16.64 -21.86 -2.01
CA GLU A 263 17.33 -23.13 -1.80
C GLU A 263 18.79 -22.89 -1.45
N GLU A 264 19.25 -23.60 -0.40
CA GLU A 264 20.61 -23.52 0.08
C GLU A 264 21.20 -24.95 0.22
N PRO A 265 22.17 -25.32 -0.62
CA PRO A 265 22.74 -26.70 -0.62
C PRO A 265 23.32 -27.15 0.72
N TYR A 266 23.87 -26.23 1.51
CA TYR A 266 24.40 -26.50 2.85
C TYR A 266 23.37 -26.32 3.97
N GLY A 267 22.12 -25.98 3.63
CA GLY A 267 21.07 -25.73 4.62
C GLY A 267 21.54 -24.75 5.70
N TYR A 268 21.27 -25.05 6.96
CA TYR A 268 21.64 -24.18 8.08
C TYR A 268 23.15 -23.97 8.26
N LEU A 269 23.99 -24.86 7.72
CA LEU A 269 25.44 -24.72 7.78
C LEU A 269 25.93 -23.52 6.93
N SER A 270 25.21 -23.10 5.91
CA SER A 270 25.59 -21.97 5.06
C SER A 270 25.77 -20.66 5.84
N GLY A 271 25.07 -20.50 6.96
CA GLY A 271 25.24 -19.33 7.85
C GLY A 271 26.45 -19.41 8.79
N VAL A 272 27.04 -20.61 8.94
CA VAL A 272 28.15 -20.87 9.88
C VAL A 272 29.49 -21.09 9.18
N LEU A 273 29.46 -21.77 8.04
CA LEU A 273 30.67 -22.12 7.29
C LEU A 273 31.35 -20.86 6.72
N PRO A 274 32.67 -20.71 6.85
CA PRO A 274 33.42 -19.67 6.15
C PRO A 274 33.15 -19.76 4.64
N GLY A 275 32.81 -18.62 4.02
CA GLY A 275 32.45 -18.56 2.60
C GLY A 275 31.05 -19.05 2.27
N GLY A 276 30.27 -19.52 3.24
CA GLY A 276 28.89 -19.94 3.03
C GLY A 276 28.03 -18.81 2.53
N ARG A 277 27.15 -19.07 1.53
CA ARG A 277 26.37 -18.04 0.84
C ARG A 277 25.53 -17.20 1.81
N THR A 278 24.77 -17.82 2.70
CA THR A 278 23.95 -17.11 3.71
C THR A 278 24.82 -16.22 4.59
N ARG A 279 25.97 -16.73 5.05
CA ARG A 279 26.91 -15.98 5.86
C ARG A 279 27.47 -14.76 5.12
N ILE A 280 27.81 -14.89 3.84
CA ILE A 280 28.30 -13.76 3.05
C ILE A 280 27.18 -12.72 2.86
N ILE A 281 25.95 -13.14 2.57
CA ILE A 281 24.79 -12.23 2.44
C ILE A 281 24.61 -11.42 3.75
N ASP A 282 24.63 -12.09 4.91
CA ASP A 282 24.51 -11.43 6.22
C ASP A 282 25.62 -10.39 6.44
N LEU A 283 26.85 -10.75 6.16
CA LEU A 283 28.01 -9.87 6.34
C LEU A 283 28.01 -8.71 5.35
N VAL A 284 27.68 -8.94 4.09
CA VAL A 284 27.51 -7.87 3.07
C VAL A 284 26.42 -6.91 3.50
N ASN A 285 25.25 -7.42 3.89
CA ASN A 285 24.13 -6.60 4.33
C ASN A 285 24.50 -5.73 5.55
N LEU A 286 25.24 -6.30 6.51
CA LEU A 286 25.76 -5.55 7.65
C LEU A 286 26.73 -4.46 7.19
N ARG A 287 27.72 -4.78 6.35
CA ARG A 287 28.72 -3.82 5.87
C ARG A 287 28.12 -2.70 5.00
N LEU A 288 27.10 -2.99 4.19
CA LEU A 288 26.37 -1.96 3.44
C LEU A 288 25.68 -0.98 4.37
N ARG A 289 25.03 -1.47 5.44
CA ARG A 289 24.40 -0.59 6.45
C ARG A 289 25.41 0.27 7.19
N GLU A 290 26.57 -0.27 7.55
CA GLU A 290 27.66 0.47 8.21
C GLU A 290 28.30 1.53 7.28
N ALA A 291 28.36 1.24 5.99
CA ALA A 291 28.98 2.11 4.99
C ALA A 291 28.04 3.19 4.45
N ALA A 292 26.73 3.07 4.62
CA ALA A 292 25.74 4.02 4.12
C ALA A 292 25.90 5.39 4.81
N GLY A 293 26.04 6.43 3.97
CA GLY A 293 26.07 7.82 4.42
C GLY A 293 24.69 8.47 4.39
N THR A 294 24.61 9.75 4.64
CA THR A 294 23.36 10.52 4.70
C THR A 294 22.55 10.50 3.39
N ASN A 295 23.22 10.36 2.24
CA ASN A 295 22.61 10.35 0.91
C ASN A 295 22.28 8.93 0.42
N VAL A 296 22.45 7.91 1.26
CA VAL A 296 22.18 6.50 0.93
C VAL A 296 21.30 5.90 2.00
N SER A 297 20.17 5.34 1.62
CA SER A 297 19.35 4.52 2.51
C SER A 297 19.37 3.06 2.07
N ILE A 298 19.37 2.16 3.06
CA ILE A 298 19.42 0.71 2.81
C ILE A 298 18.03 0.13 2.99
N LEU A 299 17.47 -0.37 1.89
CA LEU A 299 16.20 -1.10 1.89
C LEU A 299 16.45 -2.57 2.30
N ASP A 300 15.78 -3.06 3.32
CA ASP A 300 15.96 -4.44 3.82
C ASP A 300 15.10 -5.44 3.04
N MET A 301 15.65 -5.99 1.95
CA MET A 301 14.95 -7.00 1.14
C MET A 301 14.66 -8.28 1.95
N GLY A 302 15.54 -8.66 2.86
CA GLY A 302 15.33 -9.84 3.70
C GLY A 302 14.17 -9.67 4.69
N LEU A 303 13.89 -8.45 5.14
CA LEU A 303 12.71 -8.16 5.95
C LEU A 303 11.43 -8.34 5.13
N ILE A 304 11.37 -7.74 3.95
CA ILE A 304 10.21 -7.84 3.06
C ILE A 304 9.98 -9.31 2.66
N GLN A 305 11.04 -10.04 2.33
CA GLN A 305 10.96 -11.47 2.01
C GLN A 305 10.36 -12.29 3.17
N ARG A 306 10.70 -11.98 4.42
CA ARG A 306 10.12 -12.64 5.60
C ARG A 306 8.64 -12.33 5.80
N GLU A 307 8.23 -11.08 5.58
CA GLU A 307 6.84 -10.63 5.67
C GLU A 307 5.95 -11.29 4.61
N VAL A 308 6.42 -11.31 3.37
CA VAL A 308 5.71 -11.95 2.24
C VAL A 308 5.71 -13.48 2.37
N GLY A 309 6.80 -14.03 2.88
CA GLY A 309 7.09 -15.46 2.94
C GLY A 309 7.78 -15.98 1.69
N LEU A 310 8.82 -16.81 1.88
CA LEU A 310 9.73 -17.26 0.84
C LEU A 310 9.03 -17.91 -0.38
N LYS A 311 7.95 -18.67 -0.15
CA LYS A 311 7.20 -19.34 -1.22
C LYS A 311 6.42 -18.39 -2.13
N ARG A 312 6.05 -17.23 -1.60
CA ARG A 312 5.36 -16.17 -2.35
C ARG A 312 6.34 -15.16 -2.94
N TRP A 313 7.56 -15.13 -2.41
CA TRP A 313 8.61 -14.20 -2.82
C TRP A 313 9.32 -14.64 -4.11
N ASP A 314 9.60 -15.94 -4.27
CA ASP A 314 10.34 -16.48 -5.42
C ASP A 314 9.41 -17.24 -6.37
N ASP A 315 9.47 -16.90 -7.66
CA ASP A 315 8.83 -17.62 -8.75
C ASP A 315 9.92 -18.03 -9.77
N PRO A 316 10.41 -19.28 -9.70
CA PRO A 316 11.47 -19.73 -10.60
C PRO A 316 11.06 -19.77 -12.07
N VAL A 317 9.75 -19.89 -12.37
CA VAL A 317 9.25 -19.88 -13.75
C VAL A 317 9.25 -18.45 -14.29
N ALA A 318 8.79 -17.49 -13.51
CA ALA A 318 8.82 -16.07 -13.88
C ALA A 318 10.27 -15.57 -14.04
N TRP A 319 11.16 -15.99 -13.15
CA TRP A 319 12.60 -15.70 -13.30
C TRP A 319 13.17 -16.30 -14.57
N ALA A 320 12.95 -17.58 -14.84
CA ALA A 320 13.52 -18.25 -16.01
C ALA A 320 13.03 -17.64 -17.34
N ARG A 321 11.75 -17.27 -17.42
CA ARG A 321 11.11 -16.76 -18.64
C ARG A 321 11.30 -15.27 -18.86
N TYR A 322 11.23 -14.48 -17.81
CA TYR A 322 11.06 -13.03 -17.90
C TYR A 322 12.10 -12.25 -17.09
N ARG A 323 12.99 -12.93 -16.37
CA ARG A 323 13.88 -12.29 -15.38
C ARG A 323 13.11 -11.45 -14.36
N GLN A 324 11.87 -11.86 -14.06
CA GLN A 324 11.03 -11.21 -13.08
C GLN A 324 11.43 -11.65 -11.67
N TYR A 325 11.72 -10.67 -10.80
CA TYR A 325 12.05 -10.88 -9.40
C TYR A 325 11.74 -9.63 -8.58
N PRO A 326 11.17 -9.76 -7.38
CA PRO A 326 10.55 -10.97 -6.84
C PRO A 326 9.30 -11.39 -7.64
N ALA A 327 8.58 -12.41 -7.16
CA ALA A 327 7.31 -12.83 -7.77
C ALA A 327 6.31 -11.68 -7.88
N MET A 328 5.41 -11.73 -8.86
CA MET A 328 4.44 -10.66 -9.12
C MET A 328 3.57 -10.31 -7.91
N GLU A 329 3.23 -11.32 -7.10
CA GLU A 329 2.43 -11.14 -5.87
C GLU A 329 3.16 -10.34 -4.78
N ALA A 330 4.48 -10.29 -4.81
CA ALA A 330 5.31 -9.58 -3.84
C ALA A 330 5.69 -8.15 -4.28
N LEU A 331 5.34 -7.76 -5.50
CA LEU A 331 5.69 -6.43 -6.01
C LEU A 331 5.00 -5.28 -5.28
N PRO A 332 3.75 -5.38 -4.82
CA PRO A 332 3.13 -4.30 -4.05
C PRO A 332 3.88 -4.01 -2.75
N GLU A 333 4.29 -5.05 -2.00
CA GLU A 333 5.06 -4.92 -0.76
C GLU A 333 6.45 -4.32 -1.02
N LEU A 334 7.13 -4.78 -2.07
CA LEU A 334 8.42 -4.22 -2.47
C LEU A 334 8.29 -2.74 -2.89
N ALA A 335 7.28 -2.40 -3.71
CA ALA A 335 7.03 -1.02 -4.12
C ALA A 335 6.69 -0.13 -2.93
N GLY A 336 5.90 -0.64 -1.96
CA GLY A 336 5.58 0.04 -0.71
C GLY A 336 6.83 0.35 0.13
N ALA A 337 7.75 -0.61 0.22
CA ALA A 337 9.03 -0.41 0.91
C ALA A 337 9.92 0.64 0.21
N TYR A 338 10.02 0.63 -1.12
CA TYR A 338 10.70 1.70 -1.85
C TYR A 338 10.03 3.05 -1.62
N LEU A 339 8.70 3.13 -1.67
CA LEU A 339 7.98 4.36 -1.40
C LEU A 339 8.25 4.93 -0.01
N ALA A 340 8.36 4.08 1.02
CA ALA A 340 8.70 4.52 2.37
C ALA A 340 10.07 5.23 2.41
N HIS A 341 11.07 4.70 1.69
CA HIS A 341 12.37 5.34 1.54
C HIS A 341 12.32 6.62 0.72
N VAL A 342 11.54 6.65 -0.37
CA VAL A 342 11.29 7.86 -1.17
C VAL A 342 10.66 8.94 -0.31
N GLY A 343 9.61 8.61 0.45
CA GLY A 343 8.96 9.52 1.37
C GLY A 343 9.92 10.10 2.42
N ALA A 344 10.78 9.25 2.99
CA ALA A 344 11.81 9.68 3.95
C ALA A 344 12.83 10.63 3.31
N ALA A 345 13.33 10.32 2.10
CA ALA A 345 14.25 11.19 1.36
C ALA A 345 13.64 12.56 1.02
N LEU A 346 12.33 12.59 0.75
CA LEU A 346 11.57 13.81 0.50
C LEU A 346 11.15 14.58 1.78
N GLY A 347 11.43 14.04 2.97
CA GLY A 347 10.98 14.61 4.24
C GLY A 347 9.47 14.51 4.48
N LEU A 348 8.81 13.56 3.83
CA LEU A 348 7.36 13.30 3.95
C LEU A 348 7.02 12.26 5.03
N SER A 349 7.90 12.05 5.99
CA SER A 349 7.67 11.13 7.10
C SER A 349 6.47 11.55 7.94
N ARG A 350 5.65 10.57 8.35
CA ARG A 350 4.55 10.81 9.29
C ARG A 350 5.13 11.20 10.65
N LYS A 351 4.55 12.22 11.29
CA LYS A 351 5.09 12.83 12.50
C LYS A 351 4.23 12.65 13.73
N LEU A 352 2.92 12.39 13.53
CA LEU A 352 1.94 12.26 14.59
C LEU A 352 1.05 11.05 14.34
N LEU A 353 0.94 10.18 15.35
CA LEU A 353 -0.06 9.13 15.39
C LEU A 353 -1.16 9.54 16.36
N ILE A 354 -2.39 9.56 15.88
CA ILE A 354 -3.59 9.91 16.63
C ILE A 354 -4.42 8.65 16.81
N THR A 355 -4.72 8.30 18.05
CA THR A 355 -5.46 7.10 18.38
C THR A 355 -6.82 7.43 19.01
N ASP A 356 -7.82 6.61 18.73
CA ASP A 356 -9.01 6.51 19.55
C ASP A 356 -8.68 5.82 20.90
N LEU A 357 -9.64 5.70 21.79
CA LEU A 357 -9.50 5.10 23.12
C LEU A 357 -10.22 3.77 23.21
N ASP A 358 -11.56 3.79 23.25
CA ASP A 358 -12.41 2.62 23.45
C ASP A 358 -12.23 1.60 22.33
N ASN A 359 -12.11 0.33 22.65
CA ASN A 359 -11.81 -0.78 21.73
C ASN A 359 -10.57 -0.57 20.85
N THR A 360 -9.77 0.47 21.12
CA THR A 360 -8.49 0.76 20.47
C THR A 360 -7.33 0.60 21.44
N LEU A 361 -7.25 1.40 22.50
CA LEU A 361 -6.19 1.29 23.53
C LEU A 361 -6.53 0.28 24.64
N TRP A 362 -7.78 -0.06 24.80
CA TRP A 362 -8.30 -1.09 25.69
C TRP A 362 -9.57 -1.70 25.08
N SER A 363 -9.93 -2.89 25.48
CA SER A 363 -11.21 -3.51 25.14
C SER A 363 -12.29 -2.98 26.10
N GLY A 364 -13.45 -2.62 25.56
CA GLY A 364 -14.58 -2.04 26.28
C GLY A 364 -14.73 -0.54 26.11
N VAL A 365 -15.79 0.00 26.67
CA VAL A 365 -16.18 1.42 26.60
C VAL A 365 -16.09 2.04 27.98
N ILE A 366 -15.17 2.99 28.16
CA ILE A 366 -14.88 3.55 29.49
C ILE A 366 -16.09 4.17 30.18
N GLY A 367 -17.00 4.81 29.43
CA GLY A 367 -18.20 5.44 29.94
C GLY A 367 -19.27 4.44 30.45
N GLU A 368 -19.22 3.18 30.00
CA GLU A 368 -20.13 2.11 30.34
C GLU A 368 -19.53 1.14 31.37
N ASP A 369 -18.29 0.70 31.11
CA ASP A 369 -17.62 -0.36 31.84
C ASP A 369 -16.81 0.16 33.06
N GLY A 370 -16.46 1.44 33.05
CA GLY A 370 -15.59 2.03 34.06
C GLY A 370 -14.16 1.49 34.00
N VAL A 371 -13.27 1.98 34.87
CA VAL A 371 -11.85 1.61 34.90
C VAL A 371 -11.64 0.12 35.20
N ASP A 372 -12.48 -0.46 36.05
CA ASP A 372 -12.36 -1.86 36.45
C ASP A 372 -12.95 -2.84 35.40
N GLY A 373 -13.81 -2.35 34.51
CA GLY A 373 -14.48 -3.17 33.49
C GLY A 373 -13.75 -3.20 32.14
N ILE A 374 -12.94 -2.20 31.81
CA ILE A 374 -12.11 -2.21 30.58
C ILE A 374 -10.99 -3.23 30.73
N ARG A 375 -10.55 -3.79 29.60
CA ARG A 375 -9.53 -4.83 29.59
C ARG A 375 -8.25 -4.35 28.88
N VAL A 376 -7.18 -4.28 29.66
CA VAL A 376 -5.81 -4.07 29.20
C VAL A 376 -4.86 -4.79 30.16
N GLY A 377 -3.93 -5.58 29.63
CA GLY A 377 -3.00 -6.35 30.44
C GLY A 377 -2.96 -7.83 30.06
N PRO A 378 -2.16 -8.63 30.76
CA PRO A 378 -1.88 -10.03 30.39
C PRO A 378 -2.98 -11.03 30.79
N ASP A 379 -4.04 -10.58 31.49
CA ASP A 379 -5.03 -11.48 32.08
C ASP A 379 -6.02 -12.05 31.05
N THR A 380 -6.17 -11.39 29.91
CA THR A 380 -7.02 -11.83 28.79
C THR A 380 -6.31 -11.61 27.46
N HIS A 381 -6.67 -12.38 26.42
CA HIS A 381 -6.04 -12.25 25.10
C HIS A 381 -6.33 -10.88 24.45
N GLU A 382 -7.54 -10.32 24.64
CA GLU A 382 -7.86 -8.97 24.17
C GLU A 382 -7.02 -7.93 24.91
N GLY A 383 -6.94 -8.04 26.25
CA GLY A 383 -6.15 -7.13 27.08
C GLY A 383 -4.67 -7.15 26.72
N GLU A 384 -4.13 -8.35 26.41
CA GLU A 384 -2.74 -8.50 25.96
C GLU A 384 -2.50 -7.85 24.59
N ALA A 385 -3.45 -7.97 23.65
CA ALA A 385 -3.36 -7.33 22.35
C ALA A 385 -3.31 -5.80 22.49
N HIS A 386 -4.20 -5.20 23.25
CA HIS A 386 -4.21 -3.76 23.51
C HIS A 386 -2.94 -3.28 24.25
N LEU A 387 -2.46 -4.06 25.23
CA LEU A 387 -1.18 -3.75 25.90
C LEU A 387 -0.01 -3.79 24.92
N SER A 388 0.00 -4.74 24.00
CA SER A 388 1.03 -4.85 22.95
C SER A 388 0.99 -3.64 22.02
N LEU A 389 -0.20 -3.19 21.60
CA LEU A 389 -0.37 -1.95 20.84
C LEU A 389 0.18 -0.74 21.61
N GLN A 390 -0.16 -0.58 22.89
CA GLN A 390 0.35 0.53 23.70
C GLN A 390 1.89 0.53 23.78
N ARG A 391 2.52 -0.63 23.93
CA ARG A 391 3.98 -0.76 23.92
C ARG A 391 4.57 -0.37 22.58
N TYR A 392 3.95 -0.78 21.49
CA TYR A 392 4.37 -0.38 20.14
C TYR A 392 4.25 1.15 19.94
N LEU A 393 3.19 1.77 20.42
CA LEU A 393 3.05 3.23 20.37
C LEU A 393 4.14 3.95 21.20
N LEU A 394 4.53 3.41 22.35
CA LEU A 394 5.67 3.94 23.12
C LEU A 394 6.99 3.80 22.34
N ASP A 395 7.20 2.71 21.61
CA ASP A 395 8.39 2.55 20.78
C ASP A 395 8.40 3.54 19.60
N LEU A 396 7.25 3.82 18.99
CA LEU A 396 7.13 4.90 18.01
C LEU A 396 7.45 6.26 18.61
N LYS A 397 6.96 6.57 19.82
CA LYS A 397 7.29 7.79 20.55
C LYS A 397 8.80 7.92 20.80
N ARG A 398 9.48 6.84 21.22
CA ARG A 398 10.93 6.79 21.38
C ARG A 398 11.70 7.10 20.10
N ARG A 399 11.13 6.75 18.96
CA ARG A 399 11.66 7.10 17.62
C ARG A 399 11.41 8.56 17.22
N GLY A 400 10.68 9.34 18.04
CA GLY A 400 10.36 10.75 17.76
C GLY A 400 9.01 10.98 17.10
N ILE A 401 8.14 9.97 16.98
CA ILE A 401 6.75 10.14 16.53
C ILE A 401 5.93 10.67 17.71
N LEU A 402 5.22 11.77 17.50
CA LEU A 402 4.30 12.30 18.49
C LEU A 402 3.04 11.40 18.58
N LEU A 403 2.47 11.32 19.78
CA LEU A 403 1.20 10.64 20.00
C LEU A 403 0.12 11.67 20.37
N ALA A 404 -1.12 11.46 19.93
CA ALA A 404 -2.26 12.23 20.36
C ALA A 404 -3.49 11.33 20.51
N VAL A 405 -4.48 11.81 21.26
CA VAL A 405 -5.78 11.16 21.42
C VAL A 405 -6.85 11.98 20.71
N CYS A 406 -7.74 11.27 19.99
CA CYS A 406 -8.97 11.82 19.43
C CYS A 406 -10.11 10.82 19.64
N SER A 407 -10.93 11.03 20.67
CA SER A 407 -11.97 10.09 21.08
C SER A 407 -13.31 10.79 21.36
N LYS A 408 -14.42 10.11 21.09
CA LYS A 408 -15.77 10.54 21.46
C LYS A 408 -16.10 10.07 22.88
N ASN A 409 -15.63 10.80 23.87
CA ASN A 409 -15.74 10.46 25.29
C ASN A 409 -15.87 11.72 26.14
N ASN A 410 -16.37 11.55 27.38
CA ASN A 410 -16.25 12.59 28.38
C ASN A 410 -14.79 12.78 28.77
N PRO A 411 -14.27 14.03 28.82
CA PRO A 411 -12.85 14.30 29.06
C PRO A 411 -12.32 13.71 30.37
N GLU A 412 -13.13 13.69 31.42
CA GLU A 412 -12.74 13.17 32.72
C GLU A 412 -12.65 11.64 32.70
N ASP A 413 -13.65 10.96 32.17
CA ASP A 413 -13.68 9.49 32.04
C ASP A 413 -12.55 8.97 31.17
N ALA A 414 -12.29 9.63 30.04
CA ALA A 414 -11.21 9.30 29.10
C ALA A 414 -9.80 9.32 29.73
N ARG A 415 -9.59 10.11 30.80
CA ARG A 415 -8.30 10.25 31.49
C ARG A 415 -8.11 9.24 32.61
N LEU A 416 -9.20 8.71 33.20
CA LEU A 416 -9.15 7.82 34.35
C LEU A 416 -8.32 6.55 34.12
N PRO A 417 -8.41 5.82 32.97
CA PRO A 417 -7.59 4.64 32.74
C PRO A 417 -6.08 4.91 32.86
N PHE A 418 -5.61 6.01 32.30
CA PHE A 418 -4.19 6.39 32.33
C PHE A 418 -3.67 6.72 33.75
N GLN A 419 -4.57 7.09 34.66
CA GLN A 419 -4.26 7.44 36.05
C GLN A 419 -4.41 6.25 37.00
N LYS A 420 -5.39 5.38 36.79
CA LYS A 420 -5.82 4.40 37.76
C LYS A 420 -5.62 2.95 37.34
N HIS A 421 -5.69 2.63 36.05
CA HIS A 421 -5.62 1.23 35.64
C HIS A 421 -4.18 0.70 35.74
N PRO A 422 -3.92 -0.40 36.49
CA PRO A 422 -2.57 -0.84 36.83
C PRO A 422 -1.74 -1.31 35.63
N ASN A 423 -2.40 -1.84 34.60
CA ASN A 423 -1.74 -2.43 33.42
C ASN A 423 -1.58 -1.46 32.25
N MET A 424 -1.99 -0.20 32.40
CA MET A 424 -1.76 0.82 31.34
C MET A 424 -0.28 1.09 31.16
N ALA A 425 0.23 0.84 29.93
CA ALA A 425 1.61 1.18 29.57
C ALA A 425 1.78 2.67 29.22
N LEU A 426 0.80 3.24 28.50
CA LEU A 426 0.76 4.67 28.16
C LEU A 426 0.34 5.50 29.37
N ARG A 427 0.87 6.75 29.44
CA ARG A 427 0.50 7.76 30.45
C ARG A 427 0.02 9.02 29.76
N LEU A 428 -0.66 9.90 30.48
CA LEU A 428 -1.17 11.16 29.90
C LEU A 428 -0.04 12.03 29.33
N GLU A 429 1.14 12.01 29.94
CA GLU A 429 2.33 12.72 29.48
C GLU A 429 2.96 12.16 28.20
N ASP A 430 2.49 11.01 27.72
CA ASP A 430 2.95 10.46 26.45
C ASP A 430 2.30 11.13 25.24
N PHE A 431 1.19 11.83 25.46
CA PHE A 431 0.42 12.47 24.40
C PHE A 431 0.73 13.97 24.29
N ALA A 432 1.06 14.40 23.07
CA ALA A 432 1.28 15.81 22.73
C ALA A 432 -0.04 16.61 22.67
N ALA A 433 -1.17 15.94 22.36
CA ALA A 433 -2.50 16.52 22.40
C ALA A 433 -3.52 15.45 22.84
N PHE A 434 -4.56 15.90 23.57
CA PHE A 434 -5.58 14.99 24.12
C PHE A 434 -6.96 15.60 23.92
N ARG A 435 -7.69 15.11 22.89
CA ARG A 435 -9.05 15.54 22.53
C ARG A 435 -10.05 14.42 22.82
N ALA A 436 -10.75 14.52 23.94
CA ALA A 436 -11.89 13.68 24.28
C ALA A 436 -13.11 14.61 24.41
N ASN A 437 -14.01 14.53 23.45
CA ASN A 437 -15.24 15.32 23.39
C ASN A 437 -16.21 14.67 22.40
N TRP A 438 -17.40 15.24 22.21
CA TRP A 438 -18.45 14.72 21.34
C TRP A 438 -18.48 15.36 19.95
N ASP A 439 -17.50 16.21 19.62
CA ASP A 439 -17.34 16.76 18.27
C ASP A 439 -16.89 15.65 17.29
N ASP A 440 -17.13 15.88 16.01
CA ASP A 440 -16.67 14.94 14.99
C ASP A 440 -15.13 14.85 14.93
N LYS A 441 -14.63 13.66 14.60
CA LYS A 441 -13.18 13.39 14.63
C LYS A 441 -12.41 14.23 13.63
N ALA A 442 -12.97 14.55 12.46
CA ALA A 442 -12.28 15.39 11.48
C ALA A 442 -12.07 16.83 12.00
N THR A 443 -13.05 17.39 12.71
CA THR A 443 -12.92 18.68 13.37
C THR A 443 -11.85 18.65 14.47
N ASN A 444 -11.83 17.59 15.28
CA ASN A 444 -10.82 17.41 16.32
C ASN A 444 -9.39 17.25 15.72
N LEU A 445 -9.24 16.52 14.60
CA LEU A 445 -7.94 16.37 13.93
C LEU A 445 -7.44 17.71 13.39
N ARG A 446 -8.30 18.55 12.81
CA ARG A 446 -7.93 19.93 12.41
C ARG A 446 -7.50 20.78 13.61
N ALA A 447 -8.19 20.64 14.74
CA ALA A 447 -7.81 21.37 15.96
C ALA A 447 -6.45 20.90 16.52
N ILE A 448 -6.14 19.60 16.47
CA ILE A 448 -4.83 19.04 16.84
C ILE A 448 -3.74 19.56 15.88
N ALA A 449 -4.04 19.60 14.57
CA ALA A 449 -3.11 20.15 13.57
C ALA A 449 -2.73 21.59 13.86
N HIS A 450 -3.71 22.42 14.21
CA HIS A 450 -3.48 23.80 14.60
C HIS A 450 -2.69 23.92 15.92
N GLU A 451 -3.08 23.13 16.93
CA GLU A 451 -2.44 23.14 18.26
C GLU A 451 -0.94 22.77 18.19
N LEU A 452 -0.61 21.75 17.41
CA LEU A 452 0.75 21.25 17.27
C LEU A 452 1.52 21.90 16.11
N SER A 453 0.90 22.80 15.34
CA SER A 453 1.47 23.41 14.14
C SER A 453 2.02 22.39 13.15
N LEU A 454 1.26 21.31 12.91
CA LEU A 454 1.59 20.22 11.99
C LEU A 454 0.60 20.15 10.82
N GLY A 455 1.09 19.78 9.64
CA GLY A 455 0.25 19.50 8.48
C GLY A 455 -0.52 18.18 8.65
N LEU A 456 -1.77 18.14 8.19
CA LEU A 456 -2.62 16.93 8.21
C LEU A 456 -1.99 15.76 7.42
N ASP A 457 -1.18 16.06 6.40
CA ASP A 457 -0.40 15.10 5.61
C ASP A 457 0.66 14.34 6.42
N SER A 458 1.00 14.84 7.61
CA SER A 458 1.93 14.17 8.53
C SER A 458 1.24 13.29 9.58
N PHE A 459 -0.10 13.13 9.51
CA PHE A 459 -0.89 12.40 10.49
C PHE A 459 -1.15 10.96 10.08
N VAL A 460 -1.18 10.10 11.11
CA VAL A 460 -1.74 8.75 11.03
C VAL A 460 -2.88 8.67 12.03
N PHE A 461 -4.05 8.20 11.63
CA PHE A 461 -5.22 8.05 12.48
C PHE A 461 -5.57 6.57 12.65
N LEU A 462 -5.73 6.16 13.90
CA LEU A 462 -6.00 4.80 14.33
C LEU A 462 -7.32 4.74 15.11
N ASP A 463 -8.27 3.93 14.66
CA ASP A 463 -9.63 3.85 15.21
C ASP A 463 -10.24 2.48 14.88
N ASP A 464 -10.91 1.83 15.83
CA ASP A 464 -11.59 0.54 15.62
C ASP A 464 -12.87 0.68 14.79
N ASN A 465 -13.54 1.85 14.89
CA ASN A 465 -14.83 2.07 14.24
C ASN A 465 -14.69 2.38 12.74
N PRO A 466 -15.19 1.51 11.84
CA PRO A 466 -15.09 1.72 10.40
C PRO A 466 -15.82 2.98 9.90
N LEU A 467 -16.89 3.43 10.59
CA LEU A 467 -17.62 4.63 10.21
C LEU A 467 -16.81 5.91 10.50
N GLU A 468 -16.11 5.94 11.64
CA GLU A 468 -15.25 7.06 12.01
C GLU A 468 -14.02 7.13 11.07
N ARG A 469 -13.43 5.98 10.76
CA ARG A 469 -12.34 5.91 9.78
C ARG A 469 -12.75 6.46 8.42
N GLU A 470 -13.94 6.08 7.95
CA GLU A 470 -14.44 6.56 6.67
C GLU A 470 -14.78 8.05 6.68
N TRP A 471 -15.36 8.52 7.77
CA TRP A 471 -15.63 9.94 7.95
C TRP A 471 -14.32 10.74 7.85
N VAL A 472 -13.28 10.33 8.57
CA VAL A 472 -11.98 10.98 8.49
C VAL A 472 -11.38 10.90 7.08
N ARG A 473 -11.42 9.73 6.42
CA ARG A 473 -10.96 9.59 5.02
C ARG A 473 -11.68 10.52 4.06
N SER A 474 -12.98 10.71 4.25
CA SER A 474 -13.80 11.58 3.38
C SER A 474 -13.53 13.07 3.60
N GLN A 475 -13.32 13.49 4.85
CA GLN A 475 -13.16 14.87 5.25
C GLN A 475 -11.71 15.36 5.24
N LEU A 476 -10.75 14.45 5.41
CA LEU A 476 -9.32 14.71 5.54
C LEU A 476 -8.51 13.68 4.72
N PRO A 477 -8.59 13.77 3.39
CA PRO A 477 -7.93 12.79 2.51
C PRO A 477 -6.40 12.81 2.58
N GLU A 478 -5.80 13.77 3.29
CA GLU A 478 -4.35 13.86 3.57
C GLU A 478 -3.93 12.94 4.71
N VAL A 479 -4.85 12.65 5.63
CA VAL A 479 -4.57 11.82 6.83
C VAL A 479 -4.48 10.36 6.41
N ALA A 480 -3.41 9.69 6.83
CA ALA A 480 -3.32 8.24 6.66
C ALA A 480 -4.20 7.55 7.72
N VAL A 481 -5.23 6.84 7.28
CA VAL A 481 -6.16 6.13 8.17
C VAL A 481 -5.89 4.64 8.12
N VAL A 482 -5.43 4.09 9.22
CA VAL A 482 -5.07 2.67 9.36
C VAL A 482 -6.28 1.87 9.85
N GLU A 483 -6.40 0.64 9.38
CA GLU A 483 -7.39 -0.35 9.87
C GLU A 483 -6.80 -1.14 11.05
N LEU A 484 -7.63 -1.41 12.08
CA LEU A 484 -7.31 -2.25 13.23
C LEU A 484 -7.94 -3.62 13.07
#